data_d35ee50679d6e5f06ed559ca15c35242
#
_entry.id   d35ee50679d6e5f06ed559ca15c35242
#
_cell.length_a   1.000
_cell.length_b   1.000
_cell.length_c   1.000
_cell.angle_alpha   90.00
_cell.angle_beta   90.00
_cell.angle_gamma   90.00
#
_symmetry.space_group_name_H-M   'P 1'
#
loop_
_entity.id
_entity.type
_entity.pdbx_description
1 polymer ?
#
loop_
_entity_poly.entity_id
_entity_poly.type
_entity_poly.pdbx_seq_one_letter_code
_entity_poly.pdbx_strand_id
1 'polypeptide(L)'
;LAGYDVWPNLIWVAKDLNIHTVLFAARFSKKSTKMYPLIKMFYRNIYNSFSAIYTITDADSEQLKLIVGKNTPSRMRTLGNPRYDQVKLKSDKFTKERTKSVLQRPKRLVLGSMHLEDEKKINASIFSLIDDIPGLSLIWAPHTPSNKDISRIENYLIKNKTIYEKLGKKNIEEIDSKVIIVDSVGKLSQLYWHGQIAYIGGGFSSGVHNVMEPAIARLPVFFGPKYNNFHEAEELIKKGGAFSIANGEEFYTKISSLLNEEDIFLSSSYSATNVVHDNLGSSTRIVRSLIHD
;
A
#
# COMPACT_ATOMS: atom_id res chain seq x y z
N LEU A 1 1.91 -18.47 -11.57
CA LEU A 1 2.85 -17.47 -11.08
C LEU A 1 2.16 -16.11 -10.91
N ALA A 2 2.55 -15.33 -9.92
CA ALA A 2 1.98 -14.02 -9.64
C ALA A 2 3.06 -12.92 -9.68
N GLY A 3 2.71 -11.76 -10.25
CA GLY A 3 3.50 -10.53 -10.13
C GLY A 3 4.66 -10.42 -11.11
N TYR A 4 5.83 -10.01 -10.58
CA TYR A 4 6.97 -9.56 -11.39
C TYR A 4 8.01 -10.62 -11.65
N ASP A 5 8.09 -11.63 -10.78
CA ASP A 5 9.18 -12.59 -10.80
C ASP A 5 8.82 -13.76 -11.70
N VAL A 6 9.56 -13.86 -12.80
CA VAL A 6 9.51 -15.01 -13.68
C VAL A 6 10.82 -15.79 -13.54
N TRP A 7 10.70 -17.08 -13.33
CA TRP A 7 11.83 -17.99 -13.18
C TRP A 7 12.02 -18.76 -14.49
N PRO A 8 12.97 -18.34 -15.34
CA PRO A 8 13.09 -18.84 -16.72
C PRO A 8 13.13 -20.36 -16.81
N ASN A 9 14.00 -21.00 -16.01
CA ASN A 9 14.17 -22.45 -16.04
C ASN A 9 12.88 -23.19 -15.68
N LEU A 10 12.12 -22.67 -14.68
CA LEU A 10 10.83 -23.24 -14.30
C LEU A 10 9.82 -23.19 -15.45
N ILE A 11 9.75 -22.05 -16.15
CA ILE A 11 8.81 -21.86 -17.25
C ILE A 11 9.18 -22.71 -18.46
N TRP A 12 10.46 -22.81 -18.80
CA TRP A 12 10.92 -23.64 -19.92
C TRP A 12 10.67 -25.12 -19.64
N VAL A 13 11.02 -25.64 -18.48
CA VAL A 13 10.74 -27.05 -18.11
C VAL A 13 9.21 -27.30 -18.09
N ALA A 14 8.41 -26.39 -17.55
CA ALA A 14 6.96 -26.54 -17.57
C ALA A 14 6.41 -26.60 -19.01
N LYS A 15 6.95 -25.77 -19.92
CA LYS A 15 6.60 -25.79 -21.34
C LYS A 15 6.97 -27.11 -21.98
N ASP A 16 8.19 -27.61 -21.75
CA ASP A 16 8.67 -28.88 -22.31
C ASP A 16 7.85 -30.08 -21.82
N LEU A 17 7.35 -30.00 -20.60
CA LEU A 17 6.44 -30.98 -20.00
C LEU A 17 4.96 -30.76 -20.37
N ASN A 18 4.63 -29.79 -21.23
CA ASN A 18 3.26 -29.39 -21.59
C ASN A 18 2.37 -29.01 -20.38
N ILE A 19 2.97 -28.48 -19.32
CA ILE A 19 2.24 -27.97 -18.16
C ILE A 19 1.67 -26.60 -18.49
N HIS A 20 0.36 -26.42 -18.29
CA HIS A 20 -0.32 -25.14 -18.48
C HIS A 20 0.18 -24.12 -17.46
N THR A 21 0.81 -23.04 -17.94
CA THR A 21 1.41 -22.01 -17.09
C THR A 21 0.73 -20.67 -17.29
N VAL A 22 0.36 -20.03 -16.20
CA VAL A 22 -0.29 -18.71 -16.20
C VAL A 22 0.49 -17.73 -15.34
N LEU A 23 0.76 -16.54 -15.89
CA LEU A 23 1.25 -15.38 -15.14
C LEU A 23 0.07 -14.43 -14.91
N PHE A 24 -0.29 -14.15 -13.66
CA PHE A 24 -1.35 -13.19 -13.33
C PHE A 24 -0.84 -12.04 -12.48
N ALA A 25 -1.60 -10.96 -12.39
CA ALA A 25 -1.20 -9.69 -11.79
C ALA A 25 0.14 -9.17 -12.38
N ALA A 26 0.33 -9.41 -13.68
CA ALA A 26 1.54 -9.02 -14.37
C ALA A 26 1.59 -7.51 -14.62
N ARG A 27 2.75 -6.91 -14.34
CA ARG A 27 2.98 -5.48 -14.49
C ARG A 27 4.21 -5.20 -15.32
N PHE A 28 4.10 -4.22 -16.22
CA PHE A 28 5.16 -3.85 -17.16
C PHE A 28 5.34 -2.32 -17.22
N SER A 29 6.42 -1.83 -16.63
CA SER A 29 6.75 -0.41 -16.67
C SER A 29 7.45 -0.03 -17.98
N LYS A 30 7.15 1.16 -18.53
CA LYS A 30 7.86 1.77 -19.67
C LYS A 30 9.37 1.94 -19.40
N LYS A 31 9.75 2.17 -18.13
CA LYS A 31 11.14 2.35 -17.70
C LYS A 31 11.85 1.04 -17.33
N SER A 32 11.23 -0.12 -17.63
CA SER A 32 11.81 -1.42 -17.31
C SER A 32 13.07 -1.70 -18.14
N THR A 33 14.10 -2.23 -17.51
CA THR A 33 15.31 -2.75 -18.20
C THR A 33 14.98 -3.86 -19.21
N LYS A 34 13.83 -4.52 -19.05
CA LYS A 34 13.31 -5.53 -20.01
C LYS A 34 13.03 -4.95 -21.41
N MET A 35 13.04 -3.63 -21.57
CA MET A 35 12.87 -2.96 -22.86
C MET A 35 14.19 -2.83 -23.65
N TYR A 36 15.37 -3.01 -23.05
CA TYR A 36 16.65 -2.96 -23.76
C TYR A 36 16.75 -4.14 -24.76
N PRO A 37 17.29 -3.93 -25.98
CA PRO A 37 17.21 -4.88 -27.10
C PRO A 37 17.59 -6.33 -26.77
N LEU A 38 18.77 -6.57 -26.18
CA LEU A 38 19.23 -7.90 -25.80
C LEU A 38 18.42 -8.53 -24.68
N ILE A 39 18.11 -7.73 -23.65
CA ILE A 39 17.30 -8.15 -22.50
C ILE A 39 15.87 -8.45 -22.96
N LYS A 40 15.34 -7.64 -23.86
CA LYS A 40 14.02 -7.81 -24.45
C LYS A 40 13.88 -9.14 -25.18
N MET A 41 14.90 -9.55 -25.95
CA MET A 41 14.88 -10.84 -26.66
C MET A 41 14.82 -12.02 -25.68
N PHE A 42 15.58 -11.96 -24.59
CA PHE A 42 15.54 -12.96 -23.51
C PHE A 42 14.16 -13.05 -22.86
N TYR A 43 13.59 -11.91 -22.43
CA TYR A 43 12.27 -11.88 -21.82
C TYR A 43 11.14 -12.22 -22.79
N ARG A 44 11.27 -11.91 -24.09
CA ARG A 44 10.34 -12.36 -25.12
C ARG A 44 10.23 -13.88 -25.14
N ASN A 45 11.35 -14.59 -25.09
CA ASN A 45 11.34 -16.05 -25.05
C ASN A 45 10.60 -16.58 -23.81
N ILE A 46 10.87 -15.99 -22.63
CA ILE A 46 10.21 -16.38 -21.38
C ILE A 46 8.71 -16.14 -21.45
N TYR A 47 8.27 -14.93 -21.82
CA TYR A 47 6.84 -14.60 -21.84
C TYR A 47 6.06 -15.38 -22.90
N ASN A 48 6.67 -15.69 -24.04
CA ASN A 48 6.07 -16.54 -25.07
C ASN A 48 6.01 -18.03 -24.67
N SER A 49 6.63 -18.41 -23.57
CA SER A 49 6.53 -19.77 -23.02
C SER A 49 5.37 -19.93 -22.04
N PHE A 50 4.68 -18.87 -21.65
CA PHE A 50 3.45 -18.96 -20.87
C PHE A 50 2.25 -19.32 -21.75
N SER A 51 1.34 -20.13 -21.22
CA SER A 51 0.06 -20.42 -21.86
C SER A 51 -0.89 -19.21 -21.84
N ALA A 52 -0.87 -18.45 -20.73
CA ALA A 52 -1.64 -17.22 -20.61
C ALA A 52 -0.91 -16.18 -19.74
N ILE A 53 -1.14 -14.88 -20.01
CA ILE A 53 -0.64 -13.78 -19.19
C ILE A 53 -1.79 -12.80 -18.92
N TYR A 54 -2.08 -12.55 -17.64
CA TYR A 54 -3.11 -11.63 -17.18
C TYR A 54 -2.47 -10.41 -16.53
N THR A 55 -2.64 -9.26 -17.17
CA THR A 55 -2.07 -7.98 -16.73
C THR A 55 -2.99 -7.26 -15.74
N ILE A 56 -2.41 -6.32 -14.98
CA ILE A 56 -3.18 -5.48 -14.06
C ILE A 56 -3.97 -4.43 -14.84
N THR A 57 -3.31 -3.71 -15.77
CA THR A 57 -3.90 -2.63 -16.55
C THR A 57 -3.72 -2.85 -18.05
N ASP A 58 -4.50 -2.13 -18.85
CA ASP A 58 -4.33 -2.12 -20.31
C ASP A 58 -2.98 -1.52 -20.71
N ALA A 59 -2.46 -0.56 -19.94
CA ALA A 59 -1.11 -0.03 -20.14
C ALA A 59 -0.04 -1.11 -19.96
N ASP A 60 -0.18 -2.01 -18.96
CA ASP A 60 0.72 -3.15 -18.80
C ASP A 60 0.61 -4.11 -19.99
N SER A 61 -0.61 -4.33 -20.47
CA SER A 61 -0.87 -5.17 -21.66
C SER A 61 -0.16 -4.62 -22.90
N GLU A 62 -0.27 -3.32 -23.16
CA GLU A 62 0.42 -2.67 -24.27
C GLU A 62 1.95 -2.74 -24.12
N GLN A 63 2.49 -2.55 -22.92
CA GLN A 63 3.94 -2.73 -22.71
C GLN A 63 4.39 -4.17 -22.93
N LEU A 64 3.60 -5.16 -22.50
CA LEU A 64 3.90 -6.57 -22.76
C LEU A 64 3.91 -6.88 -24.26
N LYS A 65 2.95 -6.37 -25.04
CA LYS A 65 2.92 -6.52 -26.50
C LYS A 65 4.21 -6.03 -27.16
N LEU A 66 4.77 -4.92 -26.67
CA LEU A 66 6.06 -4.43 -27.15
C LEU A 66 7.22 -5.41 -26.88
N ILE A 67 7.16 -6.16 -25.79
CA ILE A 67 8.19 -7.16 -25.46
C ILE A 67 8.02 -8.43 -26.29
N VAL A 68 6.82 -9.03 -26.30
CA VAL A 68 6.56 -10.32 -26.94
C VAL A 68 6.50 -10.22 -28.47
N GLY A 69 6.14 -9.07 -29.01
CA GLY A 69 6.03 -8.83 -30.45
C GLY A 69 4.82 -9.54 -31.07
N LYS A 70 4.97 -9.98 -32.34
CA LYS A 70 3.87 -10.63 -33.08
C LYS A 70 3.46 -12.00 -32.52
N ASN A 71 4.35 -12.67 -31.82
CA ASN A 71 4.09 -13.98 -31.18
C ASN A 71 3.52 -13.75 -29.77
N THR A 72 2.39 -13.09 -29.69
CA THR A 72 1.68 -12.87 -28.41
C THR A 72 1.23 -14.22 -27.84
N PRO A 73 1.39 -14.48 -26.53
CA PRO A 73 0.77 -15.65 -25.91
C PRO A 73 -0.69 -15.76 -26.31
N SER A 74 -1.17 -16.97 -26.57
CA SER A 74 -2.51 -17.25 -27.11
C SER A 74 -3.64 -16.60 -26.28
N ARG A 75 -3.36 -16.32 -25.02
CA ARG A 75 -4.30 -15.73 -24.06
C ARG A 75 -3.66 -14.61 -23.27
N MET A 76 -3.92 -13.37 -23.68
CA MET A 76 -3.52 -12.16 -22.99
C MET A 76 -4.75 -11.33 -22.65
N ARG A 77 -4.98 -11.09 -21.35
CA ARG A 77 -6.16 -10.35 -20.84
C ARG A 77 -5.77 -9.39 -19.74
N THR A 78 -6.47 -8.27 -19.61
CA THR A 78 -6.40 -7.36 -18.47
C THR A 78 -7.45 -7.77 -17.45
N LEU A 79 -7.03 -8.37 -16.33
CA LEU A 79 -7.93 -8.90 -15.32
C LEU A 79 -7.84 -8.19 -13.97
N GLY A 80 -6.92 -7.24 -13.83
CA GLY A 80 -6.76 -6.42 -12.63
C GLY A 80 -5.81 -7.03 -11.59
N ASN A 81 -5.82 -6.44 -10.38
CA ASN A 81 -4.92 -6.79 -9.29
C ASN A 81 -5.67 -7.49 -8.14
N PRO A 82 -5.47 -8.80 -7.92
CA PRO A 82 -6.18 -9.56 -6.87
C PRO A 82 -5.81 -9.12 -5.44
N ARG A 83 -4.78 -8.29 -5.26
CA ARG A 83 -4.46 -7.71 -3.96
C ARG A 83 -5.57 -6.82 -3.40
N TYR A 84 -6.37 -6.17 -4.26
CA TYR A 84 -7.53 -5.39 -3.81
C TYR A 84 -8.59 -6.30 -3.17
N ASP A 85 -8.87 -7.46 -3.78
CA ASP A 85 -9.80 -8.44 -3.20
C ASP A 85 -9.28 -8.99 -1.86
N GLN A 86 -7.96 -9.24 -1.76
CA GLN A 86 -7.34 -9.71 -0.52
C GLN A 86 -7.47 -8.68 0.61
N VAL A 87 -7.22 -7.41 0.31
CA VAL A 87 -7.36 -6.31 1.29
C VAL A 87 -8.82 -6.18 1.72
N LYS A 88 -9.78 -6.27 0.79
CA LYS A 88 -11.21 -6.25 1.08
C LYS A 88 -11.60 -7.41 2.00
N LEU A 89 -11.19 -8.63 1.67
CA LEU A 89 -11.47 -9.83 2.47
C LEU A 89 -10.92 -9.70 3.90
N LYS A 90 -9.70 -9.16 4.05
CA LYS A 90 -9.14 -8.88 5.38
C LYS A 90 -9.97 -7.84 6.13
N SER A 91 -10.41 -6.78 5.44
CA SER A 91 -11.18 -5.70 6.04
C SER A 91 -12.56 -6.14 6.52
N ASP A 92 -13.15 -7.17 5.89
CA ASP A 92 -14.47 -7.69 6.26
C ASP A 92 -14.50 -8.32 7.67
N LYS A 93 -13.34 -8.63 8.23
CA LYS A 93 -13.21 -9.09 9.62
C LYS A 93 -13.45 -7.98 10.65
N PHE A 94 -13.37 -6.71 10.24
CA PHE A 94 -13.51 -5.53 11.10
C PHE A 94 -14.88 -4.86 10.91
N THR A 95 -15.97 -5.63 10.99
CA THR A 95 -17.33 -5.18 10.68
C THR A 95 -17.85 -4.11 11.64
N LYS A 96 -17.50 -4.19 12.94
CA LYS A 96 -17.93 -3.22 13.95
C LYS A 96 -17.33 -1.82 13.70
N GLU A 97 -16.06 -1.77 13.39
CA GLU A 97 -15.33 -0.53 13.12
C GLU A 97 -15.77 0.10 11.78
N ARG A 98 -16.22 -0.72 10.84
CA ARG A 98 -16.68 -0.27 9.50
C ARG A 98 -18.00 0.50 9.53
N THR A 99 -18.85 0.26 10.52
CA THR A 99 -20.16 0.95 10.64
C THR A 99 -20.01 2.38 11.13
N LYS A 100 -18.93 2.71 11.86
CA LYS A 100 -18.66 4.06 12.33
C LYS A 100 -18.19 4.95 11.17
N SER A 101 -18.72 6.16 11.09
CA SER A 101 -18.15 7.21 10.23
C SER A 101 -16.68 7.42 10.60
N VAL A 102 -15.83 7.77 9.63
CA VAL A 102 -14.42 8.09 9.91
C VAL A 102 -14.29 9.28 10.87
N LEU A 103 -15.21 10.24 10.82
CA LEU A 103 -15.25 11.40 11.73
C LEU A 103 -15.64 11.04 13.19
N GLN A 104 -16.34 9.92 13.39
CA GLN A 104 -16.70 9.42 14.72
C GLN A 104 -15.57 8.64 15.41
N ARG A 105 -14.49 8.37 14.69
CA ARG A 105 -13.32 7.69 15.25
C ARG A 105 -12.47 8.69 16.04
N PRO A 106 -11.65 8.20 17.00
CA PRO A 106 -10.64 9.05 17.63
C PRO A 106 -9.78 9.76 16.58
N LYS A 107 -9.48 11.03 16.80
CA LYS A 107 -8.58 11.82 15.95
C LYS A 107 -7.17 11.25 16.10
N ARG A 108 -6.84 10.24 15.31
CA ARG A 108 -5.55 9.54 15.34
C ARG A 108 -4.89 9.52 13.98
N LEU A 109 -3.59 9.87 13.97
CA LEU A 109 -2.71 9.65 12.84
C LEU A 109 -2.04 8.28 13.01
N VAL A 110 -2.23 7.38 12.05
CA VAL A 110 -1.62 6.05 12.04
C VAL A 110 -0.35 6.09 11.20
N LEU A 111 0.80 5.99 11.84
CA LEU A 111 2.12 5.91 11.22
C LEU A 111 2.44 4.43 10.95
N GLY A 112 2.16 3.95 9.74
CA GLY A 112 2.27 2.55 9.37
C GLY A 112 3.58 2.23 8.68
N SER A 113 4.25 1.15 9.09
CA SER A 113 5.51 0.66 8.48
C SER A 113 6.60 1.73 8.39
N MET A 114 6.79 2.49 9.44
CA MET A 114 7.78 3.58 9.51
C MET A 114 9.21 3.07 9.40
N HIS A 115 9.99 3.63 8.48
CA HIS A 115 11.43 3.43 8.38
C HIS A 115 12.19 4.58 9.05
N LEU A 116 13.47 4.35 9.38
CA LEU A 116 14.34 5.36 9.97
C LEU A 116 14.46 6.61 9.07
N GLU A 117 14.45 6.43 7.75
CA GLU A 117 14.52 7.51 6.77
C GLU A 117 13.27 8.38 6.79
N ASP A 118 12.08 7.79 6.99
CA ASP A 118 10.84 8.53 7.19
C ASP A 118 10.90 9.32 8.49
N GLU A 119 11.29 8.67 9.60
CA GLU A 119 11.45 9.32 10.91
C GLU A 119 12.37 10.54 10.83
N LYS A 120 13.54 10.42 10.18
CA LYS A 120 14.48 11.55 10.00
C LYS A 120 13.86 12.74 9.26
N LYS A 121 12.89 12.51 8.42
CA LYS A 121 12.24 13.55 7.60
C LYS A 121 11.07 14.22 8.27
N ILE A 122 10.27 13.48 9.05
CA ILE A 122 8.98 13.98 9.53
C ILE A 122 8.82 13.99 11.05
N ASN A 123 9.76 13.46 11.86
CA ASN A 123 9.60 13.39 13.32
C ASN A 123 9.32 14.74 13.98
N ALA A 124 10.06 15.78 13.63
CA ALA A 124 9.83 17.11 14.21
C ALA A 124 8.38 17.57 13.95
N SER A 125 7.90 17.38 12.73
CA SER A 125 6.54 17.74 12.33
C SER A 125 5.46 16.85 12.97
N ILE A 126 5.77 15.58 13.25
CA ILE A 126 4.87 14.70 14.02
C ILE A 126 4.65 15.29 15.41
N PHE A 127 5.70 15.71 16.11
CA PHE A 127 5.57 16.31 17.44
C PHE A 127 4.83 17.65 17.40
N SER A 128 5.15 18.52 16.43
CA SER A 128 4.38 19.76 16.24
C SER A 128 2.89 19.49 16.02
N LEU A 129 2.54 18.51 15.17
CA LEU A 129 1.12 18.16 14.95
C LEU A 129 0.38 17.73 16.22
N ILE A 130 1.00 16.90 17.07
CA ILE A 130 0.34 16.43 18.29
C ILE A 130 0.29 17.49 19.38
N ASP A 131 1.15 18.50 19.32
CA ASP A 131 1.14 19.63 20.24
C ASP A 131 0.12 20.70 19.80
N ASP A 132 0.07 20.99 18.49
CA ASP A 132 -0.75 22.08 17.94
C ASP A 132 -2.22 21.67 17.67
N ILE A 133 -2.50 20.38 17.42
CA ILE A 133 -3.85 19.92 17.07
C ILE A 133 -4.53 19.28 18.29
N PRO A 134 -5.56 19.91 18.85
CA PRO A 134 -6.29 19.39 20.02
C PRO A 134 -6.90 18.00 19.75
N GLY A 135 -6.65 17.08 20.67
CA GLY A 135 -7.17 15.71 20.61
C GLY A 135 -6.48 14.79 19.60
N LEU A 136 -5.49 15.27 18.85
CA LEU A 136 -4.71 14.40 17.97
C LEU A 136 -3.81 13.46 18.79
N SER A 137 -3.87 12.19 18.47
CA SER A 137 -3.01 11.14 19.03
C SER A 137 -2.39 10.28 17.91
N LEU A 138 -1.41 9.45 18.26
CA LEU A 138 -0.67 8.65 17.28
C LEU A 138 -0.79 7.15 17.56
N ILE A 139 -0.81 6.38 16.47
CA ILE A 139 -0.44 4.96 16.47
C ILE A 139 0.86 4.85 15.68
N TRP A 140 1.95 4.46 16.33
CA TRP A 140 3.27 4.40 15.71
C TRP A 140 3.71 2.96 15.52
N ALA A 141 3.66 2.48 14.28
CA ALA A 141 4.09 1.14 13.89
C ALA A 141 5.40 1.21 13.08
N PRO A 142 6.55 0.84 13.65
CA PRO A 142 7.79 0.72 12.89
C PRO A 142 7.65 -0.41 11.86
N HIS A 143 8.43 -0.35 10.78
CA HIS A 143 8.45 -1.39 9.75
C HIS A 143 8.84 -2.75 10.34
N THR A 144 9.86 -2.77 11.17
CA THR A 144 10.27 -3.94 11.94
C THR A 144 10.21 -3.58 13.42
N PRO A 145 9.30 -4.19 14.23
CA PRO A 145 9.20 -3.88 15.66
C PRO A 145 10.28 -4.61 16.47
N SER A 146 11.56 -4.36 16.14
CA SER A 146 12.68 -4.85 16.91
C SER A 146 12.85 -4.08 18.22
N ASN A 147 13.50 -4.68 19.23
CA ASN A 147 13.82 -3.98 20.47
C ASN A 147 14.58 -2.67 20.21
N LYS A 148 15.49 -2.66 19.22
CA LYS A 148 16.24 -1.47 18.83
C LYS A 148 15.34 -0.37 18.28
N ASP A 149 14.36 -0.71 17.42
CA ASP A 149 13.45 0.27 16.83
C ASP A 149 12.46 0.79 17.87
N ILE A 150 11.93 -0.08 18.71
CA ILE A 150 11.05 0.32 19.81
C ILE A 150 11.79 1.26 20.78
N SER A 151 12.99 0.90 21.24
CA SER A 151 13.77 1.77 22.15
C SER A 151 14.13 3.11 21.49
N ARG A 152 14.37 3.15 20.19
CA ARG A 152 14.60 4.41 19.48
C ARG A 152 13.37 5.32 19.52
N ILE A 153 12.18 4.76 19.26
CA ILE A 153 10.90 5.52 19.33
C ILE A 153 10.65 5.98 20.76
N GLU A 154 10.82 5.10 21.77
CA GLU A 154 10.68 5.46 23.18
C GLU A 154 11.61 6.63 23.56
N ASN A 155 12.87 6.61 23.13
CA ASN A 155 13.82 7.69 23.37
C ASN A 155 13.37 9.02 22.73
N TYR A 156 12.76 9.00 21.54
CA TYR A 156 12.20 10.20 20.94
C TYR A 156 11.03 10.74 21.77
N LEU A 157 10.13 9.89 22.24
CA LEU A 157 8.97 10.28 23.03
C LEU A 157 9.38 10.82 24.39
N ILE A 158 10.34 10.17 25.07
CA ILE A 158 10.89 10.63 26.36
C ILE A 158 11.54 12.01 26.20
N LYS A 159 12.37 12.18 25.17
CA LYS A 159 13.03 13.49 24.89
C LYS A 159 12.02 14.61 24.68
N ASN A 160 10.89 14.32 24.04
CA ASN A 160 9.83 15.29 23.79
C ASN A 160 8.78 15.31 24.91
N LYS A 161 9.02 14.64 26.04
CA LYS A 161 8.09 14.57 27.20
C LYS A 161 6.68 14.12 26.82
N THR A 162 6.56 13.26 25.80
CA THR A 162 5.30 12.77 25.28
C THR A 162 4.89 11.47 25.99
N ILE A 163 3.68 11.43 26.52
CA ILE A 163 3.11 10.23 27.17
C ILE A 163 2.84 9.17 26.12
N TYR A 164 3.31 7.97 26.35
CA TYR A 164 3.12 6.84 25.44
C TYR A 164 2.85 5.54 26.16
N GLU A 165 2.29 4.59 25.41
CA GLU A 165 2.07 3.22 25.88
C GLU A 165 2.36 2.23 24.74
N LYS A 166 2.86 1.04 25.08
CA LYS A 166 3.00 -0.05 24.10
C LYS A 166 1.68 -0.81 23.98
N LEU A 167 1.31 -1.16 22.76
CA LEU A 167 0.08 -1.90 22.47
C LEU A 167 0.08 -3.29 23.15
N GLY A 168 1.18 -4.03 23.01
CA GLY A 168 1.31 -5.37 23.60
C GLY A 168 0.13 -6.28 23.22
N LYS A 169 -0.53 -6.83 24.26
CA LYS A 169 -1.76 -7.66 24.11
C LYS A 169 -3.05 -6.89 24.45
N LYS A 170 -2.94 -5.58 24.73
CA LYS A 170 -4.09 -4.74 25.09
C LYS A 170 -5.01 -4.51 23.90
N ASN A 171 -6.29 -4.24 24.21
CA ASN A 171 -7.20 -3.66 23.22
C ASN A 171 -6.87 -2.17 23.06
N ILE A 172 -6.80 -1.70 21.82
CA ILE A 172 -6.48 -0.30 21.51
C ILE A 172 -7.51 0.69 22.12
N GLU A 173 -8.74 0.25 22.34
CA GLU A 173 -9.81 1.06 22.95
C GLU A 173 -9.59 1.29 24.47
N GLU A 174 -8.74 0.48 25.09
CA GLU A 174 -8.38 0.58 26.53
C GLU A 174 -7.19 1.51 26.78
N ILE A 175 -6.54 2.01 25.71
CA ILE A 175 -5.34 2.83 25.79
C ILE A 175 -5.71 4.29 25.62
N ASP A 176 -5.51 5.08 26.69
CA ASP A 176 -5.68 6.54 26.70
C ASP A 176 -4.32 7.24 26.78
N SER A 177 -3.46 6.98 25.83
CA SER A 177 -2.15 7.61 25.71
C SER A 177 -2.04 8.43 24.44
N LYS A 178 -1.24 9.51 24.50
CA LYS A 178 -1.01 10.40 23.35
C LYS A 178 -0.37 9.64 22.17
N VAL A 179 0.50 8.68 22.46
CA VAL A 179 1.15 7.83 21.46
C VAL A 179 1.03 6.36 21.87
N ILE A 180 0.60 5.53 20.94
CA ILE A 180 0.54 4.08 21.06
C ILE A 180 1.64 3.48 20.17
N ILE A 181 2.64 2.82 20.76
CA ILE A 181 3.69 2.13 20.02
C ILE A 181 3.21 0.72 19.69
N VAL A 182 3.28 0.34 18.42
CA VAL A 182 2.96 -1.02 17.96
C VAL A 182 4.22 -1.87 18.00
N ASP A 183 4.31 -2.73 18.97
CA ASP A 183 5.48 -3.58 19.29
C ASP A 183 5.37 -5.00 18.73
N SER A 184 4.43 -5.25 17.82
CA SER A 184 4.21 -6.56 17.21
C SER A 184 3.77 -6.47 15.75
N VAL A 185 4.06 -7.50 14.95
CA VAL A 185 3.64 -7.59 13.55
C VAL A 185 2.20 -8.07 13.41
N GLY A 186 1.60 -7.79 12.25
CA GLY A 186 0.31 -8.35 11.84
C GLY A 186 -0.94 -7.61 12.35
N LYS A 187 -0.79 -6.57 13.17
CA LYS A 187 -1.92 -5.81 13.73
C LYS A 187 -2.31 -4.57 12.90
N LEU A 188 -1.43 -4.09 12.03
CA LEU A 188 -1.55 -2.79 11.38
C LEU A 188 -2.84 -2.64 10.55
N SER A 189 -3.26 -3.68 9.84
CA SER A 189 -4.50 -3.67 9.06
C SER A 189 -5.76 -3.42 9.90
N GLN A 190 -5.79 -3.89 11.15
CA GLN A 190 -6.85 -3.59 12.11
C GLN A 190 -6.72 -2.17 12.64
N LEU A 191 -5.50 -1.73 12.96
CA LEU A 191 -5.25 -0.45 13.61
C LEU A 191 -5.64 0.75 12.74
N TYR A 192 -5.63 0.63 11.41
CA TYR A 192 -6.15 1.68 10.53
C TYR A 192 -7.63 2.01 10.80
N TRP A 193 -8.43 1.06 11.26
CA TRP A 193 -9.85 1.30 11.58
C TRP A 193 -10.06 2.14 12.85
N HIS A 194 -9.02 2.37 13.63
CA HIS A 194 -9.05 3.19 14.85
C HIS A 194 -8.40 4.57 14.68
N GLY A 195 -8.16 4.99 13.42
CA GLY A 195 -7.63 6.31 13.08
C GLY A 195 -8.47 7.06 12.05
N GLN A 196 -8.04 8.28 11.75
CA GLN A 196 -8.64 9.15 10.75
C GLN A 196 -7.71 9.42 9.56
N ILE A 197 -6.40 9.44 9.75
CA ILE A 197 -5.38 9.67 8.72
C ILE A 197 -4.31 8.59 8.84
N ALA A 198 -3.69 8.22 7.71
CA ALA A 198 -2.56 7.32 7.70
C ALA A 198 -1.33 7.94 7.01
N TYR A 199 -0.16 7.75 7.60
CA TYR A 199 1.12 7.89 6.91
C TYR A 199 1.73 6.51 6.70
N ILE A 200 2.20 6.22 5.48
CA ILE A 200 2.80 4.94 5.13
C ILE A 200 4.28 5.12 4.82
N GLY A 201 5.10 4.45 5.62
CA GLY A 201 6.54 4.52 5.52
C GLY A 201 7.12 3.86 4.27
N GLY A 202 8.43 4.03 4.11
CA GLY A 202 9.20 3.53 2.98
C GLY A 202 9.33 4.51 1.84
N GLY A 203 8.46 5.52 1.75
CA GLY A 203 8.46 6.50 0.68
C GLY A 203 9.72 7.39 0.61
N PHE A 204 10.49 7.48 1.67
CA PHE A 204 11.81 8.13 1.68
C PHE A 204 12.98 7.15 1.51
N SER A 205 12.73 5.84 1.51
CA SER A 205 13.77 4.80 1.42
C SER A 205 13.63 3.95 0.14
N SER A 206 13.09 2.74 0.25
CA SER A 206 13.01 1.73 -0.82
C SER A 206 11.73 1.81 -1.65
N GLY A 207 10.75 2.60 -1.23
CA GLY A 207 9.42 2.73 -1.83
C GLY A 207 8.31 2.49 -0.81
N VAL A 208 7.14 3.07 -1.09
CA VAL A 208 5.98 3.02 -0.20
C VAL A 208 5.50 1.59 0.04
N HIS A 209 5.08 1.30 1.28
CA HIS A 209 4.46 0.02 1.62
C HIS A 209 2.98 -0.06 1.20
N ASN A 210 2.22 -1.01 1.76
CA ASN A 210 0.84 -1.25 1.39
C ASN A 210 -0.08 -0.07 1.74
N VAL A 211 -0.51 0.68 0.72
CA VAL A 211 -1.42 1.83 0.84
C VAL A 211 -2.90 1.44 0.77
N MET A 212 -3.21 0.20 0.35
CA MET A 212 -4.59 -0.23 0.18
C MET A 212 -5.29 -0.55 1.51
N GLU A 213 -4.54 -1.00 2.53
CA GLU A 213 -5.12 -1.28 3.86
C GLU A 213 -5.64 0.00 4.55
N PRO A 214 -4.90 1.13 4.61
CA PRO A 214 -5.48 2.37 5.11
C PRO A 214 -6.57 2.93 4.19
N ALA A 215 -6.45 2.79 2.87
CA ALA A 215 -7.46 3.26 1.92
C ALA A 215 -8.81 2.57 2.12
N ILE A 216 -8.85 1.25 2.25
CA ILE A 216 -10.11 0.51 2.53
C ILE A 216 -10.66 0.85 3.92
N ALA A 217 -9.81 1.24 4.88
CA ALA A 217 -10.24 1.74 6.18
C ALA A 217 -10.74 3.20 6.14
N ARG A 218 -10.89 3.79 4.96
CA ARG A 218 -11.39 5.15 4.71
C ARG A 218 -10.44 6.25 5.19
N LEU A 219 -9.14 6.00 5.22
CA LEU A 219 -8.18 7.01 5.64
C LEU A 219 -7.57 7.71 4.43
N PRO A 220 -7.54 9.05 4.40
CA PRO A 220 -6.60 9.78 3.55
C PRO A 220 -5.17 9.29 3.82
N VAL A 221 -4.41 9.00 2.76
CA VAL A 221 -3.10 8.33 2.87
C VAL A 221 -1.96 9.28 2.52
N PHE A 222 -0.96 9.36 3.39
CA PHE A 222 0.25 10.15 3.17
C PHE A 222 1.46 9.26 3.02
N PHE A 223 2.43 9.65 2.20
CA PHE A 223 3.70 8.94 2.04
C PHE A 223 4.77 9.83 1.39
N GLY A 224 6.03 9.40 1.47
CA GLY A 224 7.17 10.09 0.84
C GLY A 224 7.18 9.95 -0.70
N PRO A 225 8.16 10.59 -1.39
CA PRO A 225 8.14 10.78 -2.85
C PRO A 225 8.43 9.52 -3.67
N LYS A 226 8.90 8.42 -3.08
CA LYS A 226 9.24 7.19 -3.81
C LYS A 226 8.03 6.25 -3.90
N TYR A 227 7.05 6.59 -4.73
CA TYR A 227 5.82 5.79 -4.95
C TYR A 227 5.57 5.41 -6.41
N ASN A 228 6.28 5.98 -7.39
CA ASN A 228 6.03 5.82 -8.83
C ASN A 228 6.11 4.39 -9.37
N ASN A 229 6.61 3.44 -8.59
CA ASN A 229 6.62 2.03 -8.95
C ASN A 229 5.43 1.25 -8.34
N PHE A 230 4.51 1.95 -7.66
CA PHE A 230 3.38 1.37 -6.95
C PHE A 230 2.08 1.93 -7.55
N HIS A 231 1.47 1.14 -8.44
CA HIS A 231 0.28 1.55 -9.18
C HIS A 231 -0.86 2.01 -8.25
N GLU A 232 -1.02 1.33 -7.14
CA GLU A 232 -2.04 1.63 -6.13
C GLU A 232 -1.84 3.02 -5.51
N ALA A 233 -0.58 3.41 -5.28
CA ALA A 233 -0.24 4.72 -4.75
C ALA A 233 -0.42 5.83 -5.81
N GLU A 234 -0.04 5.56 -7.06
CA GLU A 234 -0.26 6.47 -8.18
C GLU A 234 -1.77 6.71 -8.40
N GLU A 235 -2.57 5.66 -8.33
CA GLU A 235 -4.03 5.74 -8.51
C GLU A 235 -4.69 6.52 -7.36
N LEU A 236 -4.29 6.27 -6.12
CA LEU A 236 -4.76 7.03 -4.96
C LEU A 236 -4.46 8.52 -5.08
N ILE A 237 -3.25 8.91 -5.51
CA ILE A 237 -2.91 10.32 -5.76
C ILE A 237 -3.80 10.90 -6.86
N LYS A 238 -3.93 10.21 -8.00
CA LYS A 238 -4.72 10.66 -9.13
C LYS A 238 -6.20 10.89 -8.76
N LYS A 239 -6.75 10.09 -7.86
CA LYS A 239 -8.14 10.18 -7.40
C LYS A 239 -8.32 11.14 -6.22
N GLY A 240 -7.25 11.66 -5.62
CA GLY A 240 -7.31 12.54 -4.45
C GLY A 240 -7.46 11.83 -3.10
N GLY A 241 -7.25 10.50 -3.07
CA GLY A 241 -7.28 9.70 -1.85
C GLY A 241 -5.94 9.63 -1.12
N ALA A 242 -4.85 10.11 -1.75
CA ALA A 242 -3.54 10.14 -1.13
C ALA A 242 -2.75 11.40 -1.50
N PHE A 243 -1.71 11.66 -0.69
CA PHE A 243 -0.84 12.82 -0.79
C PHE A 243 0.62 12.38 -0.66
N SER A 244 1.45 12.74 -1.65
CA SER A 244 2.90 12.64 -1.49
C SER A 244 3.44 13.88 -0.78
N ILE A 245 4.43 13.68 0.09
CA ILE A 245 5.11 14.76 0.80
C ILE A 245 6.61 14.70 0.56
N ALA A 246 7.25 15.85 0.42
CA ALA A 246 8.68 15.96 0.17
C ALA A 246 9.49 16.13 1.47
N ASN A 247 8.90 16.66 2.52
CA ASN A 247 9.56 16.97 3.79
C ASN A 247 8.56 17.11 4.95
N GLY A 248 9.06 17.39 6.14
CA GLY A 248 8.23 17.55 7.34
C GLY A 248 7.32 18.77 7.33
N GLU A 249 7.73 19.88 6.73
CA GLU A 249 6.91 21.08 6.62
C GLU A 249 5.66 20.83 5.77
N GLU A 250 5.85 20.19 4.61
CA GLU A 250 4.74 19.80 3.74
C GLU A 250 3.82 18.78 4.42
N PHE A 251 4.40 17.82 5.18
CA PHE A 251 3.65 16.87 5.98
C PHE A 251 2.76 17.58 7.01
N TYR A 252 3.33 18.50 7.79
CA TYR A 252 2.60 19.29 8.79
C TYR A 252 1.46 20.09 8.14
N THR A 253 1.78 20.87 7.12
CA THR A 253 0.83 21.77 6.47
C THR A 253 -0.36 21.01 5.87
N LYS A 254 -0.09 19.94 5.12
CA LYS A 254 -1.16 19.16 4.46
C LYS A 254 -2.06 18.42 5.47
N ILE A 255 -1.49 17.85 6.53
CA ILE A 255 -2.30 17.18 7.56
C ILE A 255 -3.12 18.19 8.35
N SER A 256 -2.54 19.33 8.74
CA SER A 256 -3.24 20.37 9.46
C SER A 256 -4.40 20.94 8.63
N SER A 257 -4.18 21.26 7.36
CA SER A 257 -5.24 21.70 6.45
C SER A 257 -6.34 20.65 6.33
N LEU A 258 -5.98 19.41 6.09
CA LEU A 258 -6.96 18.33 5.92
C LEU A 258 -7.82 18.10 7.16
N LEU A 259 -7.25 18.21 8.37
CA LEU A 259 -7.99 18.05 9.62
C LEU A 259 -8.88 19.25 9.98
N ASN A 260 -8.63 20.41 9.38
CA ASN A 260 -9.42 21.63 9.58
C ASN A 260 -10.54 21.81 8.55
N GLU A 261 -10.51 21.07 7.42
CA GLU A 261 -11.43 21.19 6.31
C GLU A 261 -12.21 19.88 6.11
N GLU A 262 -13.35 19.76 6.83
CA GLU A 262 -14.14 18.51 6.88
C GLU A 262 -14.56 18.01 5.49
N ASP A 263 -15.00 18.89 4.59
CA ASP A 263 -15.43 18.51 3.25
C ASP A 263 -14.27 17.91 2.42
N ILE A 264 -13.07 18.52 2.51
CA ILE A 264 -11.88 18.04 1.84
C ILE A 264 -11.44 16.69 2.45
N PHE A 265 -11.50 16.58 3.78
CA PHE A 265 -11.21 15.35 4.49
C PHE A 265 -12.13 14.22 4.03
N LEU A 266 -13.44 14.43 4.03
CA LEU A 266 -14.43 13.44 3.61
C LEU A 266 -14.25 13.07 2.13
N SER A 267 -14.05 14.05 1.25
CA SER A 267 -13.79 13.81 -0.17
C SER A 267 -12.57 12.91 -0.38
N SER A 268 -11.47 13.20 0.32
CA SER A 268 -10.25 12.37 0.25
C SER A 268 -10.45 10.97 0.83
N SER A 269 -11.17 10.86 1.94
CA SER A 269 -11.55 9.58 2.56
C SER A 269 -12.37 8.69 1.62
N TYR A 270 -13.38 9.26 0.96
CA TYR A 270 -14.18 8.56 -0.05
C TYR A 270 -13.34 8.16 -1.26
N SER A 271 -12.53 9.06 -1.76
CA SER A 271 -11.63 8.80 -2.90
C SER A 271 -10.67 7.64 -2.62
N ALA A 272 -10.07 7.60 -1.42
CA ALA A 272 -9.20 6.51 -1.02
C ALA A 272 -9.93 5.16 -1.04
N THR A 273 -11.12 5.11 -0.46
CA THR A 273 -11.92 3.89 -0.39
C THR A 273 -12.40 3.43 -1.76
N ASN A 274 -12.83 4.36 -2.61
CA ASN A 274 -13.34 4.07 -3.95
C ASN A 274 -12.26 3.46 -4.85
N VAL A 275 -10.99 3.88 -4.73
CA VAL A 275 -9.89 3.22 -5.45
C VAL A 275 -9.85 1.72 -5.17
N VAL A 276 -10.06 1.30 -3.93
CA VAL A 276 -10.09 -0.14 -3.61
C VAL A 276 -11.35 -0.79 -4.16
N HIS A 277 -12.53 -0.17 -3.99
CA HIS A 277 -13.80 -0.74 -4.43
C HIS A 277 -13.91 -0.87 -5.94
N ASP A 278 -13.45 0.13 -6.70
CA ASP A 278 -13.49 0.13 -8.17
C ASP A 278 -12.62 -0.98 -8.78
N ASN A 279 -11.62 -1.45 -8.05
CA ASN A 279 -10.67 -2.47 -8.50
C ASN A 279 -10.99 -3.90 -8.02
N LEU A 280 -12.12 -4.11 -7.34
CA LEU A 280 -12.53 -5.45 -6.87
C LEU A 280 -12.91 -6.40 -8.00
N GLY A 281 -12.96 -7.70 -7.65
CA GLY A 281 -13.40 -8.78 -8.53
C GLY A 281 -12.30 -9.37 -9.41
N SER A 282 -11.06 -8.91 -9.29
CA SER A 282 -9.92 -9.41 -10.06
C SER A 282 -9.67 -10.89 -9.82
N SER A 283 -9.75 -11.35 -8.57
CA SER A 283 -9.60 -12.78 -8.23
C SER A 283 -10.63 -13.65 -8.92
N THR A 284 -11.89 -13.22 -8.93
CA THR A 284 -12.98 -13.95 -9.60
C THR A 284 -12.77 -14.00 -11.12
N ARG A 285 -12.36 -12.87 -11.74
CA ARG A 285 -12.06 -12.83 -13.18
C ARG A 285 -10.91 -13.77 -13.55
N ILE A 286 -9.86 -13.80 -12.73
CA ILE A 286 -8.70 -14.68 -12.94
C ILE A 286 -9.11 -16.14 -12.82
N VAL A 287 -9.84 -16.53 -11.76
CA VAL A 287 -10.29 -17.92 -11.55
C VAL A 287 -11.21 -18.39 -12.68
N ARG A 288 -12.20 -17.57 -13.08
CA ARG A 288 -13.07 -17.88 -14.21
C ARG A 288 -12.27 -18.09 -15.50
N SER A 289 -11.28 -17.25 -15.76
CA SER A 289 -10.42 -17.39 -16.94
C SER A 289 -9.58 -18.66 -16.89
N LEU A 290 -9.19 -19.15 -15.71
CA LEU A 290 -8.44 -20.40 -15.56
C LEU A 290 -9.30 -21.66 -15.74
N ILE A 291 -10.60 -21.58 -15.41
CA ILE A 291 -11.52 -22.73 -15.49
C ILE A 291 -12.10 -22.89 -16.90
N HIS A 292 -12.39 -21.77 -17.58
CA HIS A 292 -13.07 -21.78 -18.89
C HIS A 292 -12.11 -21.72 -20.07
N ASP A 293 -10.84 -21.62 -19.82
CA ASP A 293 -9.78 -21.61 -20.79
C ASP A 293 -8.98 -22.92 -20.78
#